data_5581291072bf9501c3eda31f8c66ba57
#
_entry.id   5581291072bf9501c3eda31f8c66ba57
#
_cell.length_a   1.000
_cell.length_b   1.000
_cell.length_c   1.000
_cell.angle_alpha   90.00
_cell.angle_beta   90.00
_cell.angle_gamma   90.00
#
_symmetry.space_group_name_H-M   'P 1'
#
loop_
_entity.id
_entity.type
_entity.pdbx_description
1 polymer ?
#
loop_
_entity_poly.entity_id
_entity_poly.type
_entity_poly.pdbx_seq_one_letter_code
_entity_poly.pdbx_strand_id
1 'polypeptide(L)'
;MSESKDVRANGITFHCRVDGPADAPWLVFSNSLATDLSMWDPQADHFSRSYRVLRYDQRGHGRTEAPAGRYSFATLLADALAVMDALGVAKAHFCGLSMGGATAMGLAQQAPARLDRVIVCDTPCASTPASAQQWEERIVVAQKQGMAPLVEPTVGRWFPPETLATNPPHLAKIRRMIAATPVNGFVGCAAALGDHDYRSAVASVTRPVLFIAGEKDGTTPAAMRQMQGELAGSRYVEMPGAGHISNLDQPDLFNRALDDFLRA
;
A
#
# COMPACT_ATOMS: atom_id res chain seq x y z
N MET A 1 -20.53 5.39 10.52
CA MET A 1 -20.27 6.84 10.33
C MET A 1 -18.83 6.97 9.84
N SER A 2 -18.56 7.88 8.91
CA SER A 2 -17.19 8.14 8.41
C SER A 2 -16.62 9.34 9.16
N GLU A 3 -15.42 9.19 9.74
CA GLU A 3 -14.77 10.23 10.53
C GLU A 3 -13.39 10.54 9.95
N SER A 4 -13.17 11.80 9.56
CA SER A 4 -11.86 12.31 9.13
C SER A 4 -11.12 12.88 10.34
N LYS A 5 -9.86 12.47 10.52
CA LYS A 5 -9.02 12.88 11.67
C LYS A 5 -7.62 13.25 11.20
N ASP A 6 -7.09 14.31 11.76
CA ASP A 6 -5.67 14.61 11.69
C ASP A 6 -5.05 14.25 13.05
N VAL A 7 -4.05 13.35 13.04
CA VAL A 7 -3.42 12.84 14.27
C VAL A 7 -1.92 13.14 14.29
N ARG A 8 -1.41 13.55 15.42
CA ARG A 8 0.04 13.75 15.64
C ARG A 8 0.66 12.40 15.98
N ALA A 9 1.55 11.89 15.12
CA ALA A 9 2.20 10.60 15.28
C ALA A 9 3.62 10.65 14.68
N ASN A 10 4.57 9.97 15.27
CA ASN A 10 5.98 9.89 14.82
C ASN A 10 6.55 11.21 14.28
N GLY A 11 6.30 12.32 15.01
CA GLY A 11 6.88 13.63 14.73
C GLY A 11 6.17 14.47 13.67
N ILE A 12 5.14 13.96 12.98
CA ILE A 12 4.36 14.68 11.96
C ILE A 12 2.85 14.54 12.17
N THR A 13 2.05 15.30 11.43
CA THR A 13 0.59 15.18 11.40
C THR A 13 0.17 14.28 10.24
N PHE A 14 -0.57 13.20 10.56
CA PHE A 14 -1.15 12.28 9.60
C PHE A 14 -2.63 12.57 9.38
N HIS A 15 -3.05 12.55 8.13
CA HIS A 15 -4.46 12.54 7.77
C HIS A 15 -4.98 11.10 7.73
N CYS A 16 -6.05 10.84 8.47
CA CYS A 16 -6.66 9.52 8.60
C CYS A 16 -8.17 9.58 8.35
N ARG A 17 -8.74 8.47 7.94
CA ARG A 17 -10.19 8.23 7.92
C ARG A 17 -10.51 6.94 8.66
N VAL A 18 -11.54 7.02 9.50
CA VAL A 18 -12.07 5.86 10.23
C VAL A 18 -13.52 5.68 9.83
N ASP A 19 -13.85 4.50 9.32
CA ASP A 19 -15.18 4.12 8.86
C ASP A 19 -15.65 2.86 9.61
N GLY A 20 -16.96 2.68 9.78
CA GLY A 20 -17.55 1.45 10.33
C GLY A 20 -17.87 1.49 11.84
N PRO A 21 -18.38 0.35 12.40
CA PRO A 21 -18.79 0.26 13.79
C PRO A 21 -17.63 0.40 14.77
N ALA A 22 -17.87 1.03 15.91
CA ALA A 22 -16.81 1.34 16.88
C ALA A 22 -16.23 0.11 17.58
N ASP A 23 -17.01 -0.95 17.72
CA ASP A 23 -16.72 -2.22 18.40
C ASP A 23 -16.31 -3.35 17.44
N ALA A 24 -16.29 -3.08 16.13
CA ALA A 24 -15.86 -4.04 15.13
C ALA A 24 -14.31 -4.23 15.11
N PRO A 25 -13.83 -5.41 14.66
CA PRO A 25 -12.40 -5.64 14.46
C PRO A 25 -11.78 -4.60 13.51
N TRP A 26 -10.54 -4.21 13.79
CA TRP A 26 -9.84 -3.24 12.97
C TRP A 26 -9.28 -3.84 11.67
N LEU A 27 -9.48 -3.12 10.57
CA LEU A 27 -8.84 -3.36 9.27
C LEU A 27 -8.15 -2.07 8.81
N VAL A 28 -6.82 -2.13 8.70
CA VAL A 28 -6.00 -1.00 8.28
C VAL A 28 -5.62 -1.16 6.81
N PHE A 29 -5.78 -0.08 6.02
CA PHE A 29 -5.32 -0.01 4.64
C PHE A 29 -4.16 0.97 4.49
N SER A 30 -3.08 0.52 3.82
CA SER A 30 -1.87 1.27 3.56
C SER A 30 -1.62 1.38 2.05
N ASN A 31 -1.48 2.62 1.55
CA ASN A 31 -1.53 2.92 0.11
C ASN A 31 -0.20 2.69 -0.64
N SER A 32 -0.31 2.67 -1.97
CA SER A 32 0.82 2.73 -2.90
C SER A 32 1.53 4.09 -2.85
N LEU A 33 2.79 4.13 -3.30
CA LEU A 33 3.49 5.39 -3.58
C LEU A 33 2.66 6.26 -4.55
N ALA A 34 2.69 7.57 -4.34
CA ALA A 34 2.00 8.57 -5.17
C ALA A 34 0.47 8.39 -5.26
N THR A 35 -0.13 7.74 -4.25
CA THR A 35 -1.58 7.69 -4.05
C THR A 35 -1.95 8.21 -2.66
N ASP A 36 -3.21 8.48 -2.40
CA ASP A 36 -3.75 8.85 -1.10
C ASP A 36 -4.74 7.79 -0.57
N LEU A 37 -5.22 7.96 0.65
CA LEU A 37 -6.12 7.03 1.33
C LEU A 37 -7.40 6.71 0.53
N SER A 38 -7.78 7.57 -0.41
CA SER A 38 -8.99 7.38 -1.22
C SER A 38 -8.82 6.33 -2.32
N MET A 39 -7.60 5.84 -2.60
CA MET A 39 -7.44 4.66 -3.46
C MET A 39 -8.17 3.43 -2.92
N TRP A 40 -8.46 3.43 -1.62
CA TRP A 40 -9.16 2.35 -0.91
C TRP A 40 -10.66 2.59 -0.75
N ASP A 41 -11.25 3.60 -1.43
CA ASP A 41 -12.69 3.89 -1.28
C ASP A 41 -13.57 2.66 -1.57
N PRO A 42 -13.37 1.86 -2.64
CA PRO A 42 -14.20 0.68 -2.89
C PRO A 42 -14.11 -0.37 -1.78
N GLN A 43 -12.91 -0.54 -1.19
CA GLN A 43 -12.69 -1.48 -0.10
C GLN A 43 -13.29 -0.94 1.20
N ALA A 44 -13.12 0.34 1.49
CA ALA A 44 -13.71 0.96 2.67
C ALA A 44 -15.24 0.91 2.65
N ASP A 45 -15.87 1.17 1.52
CA ASP A 45 -17.33 1.09 1.37
C ASP A 45 -17.85 -0.34 1.58
N HIS A 46 -17.07 -1.34 1.19
CA HIS A 46 -17.41 -2.74 1.39
C HIS A 46 -17.20 -3.18 2.86
N PHE A 47 -15.99 -2.97 3.39
CA PHE A 47 -15.56 -3.54 4.67
C PHE A 47 -16.05 -2.76 5.88
N SER A 48 -16.39 -1.47 5.77
CA SER A 48 -16.93 -0.68 6.88
C SER A 48 -18.28 -1.16 7.40
N ARG A 49 -18.91 -2.12 6.76
CA ARG A 49 -20.13 -2.78 7.25
C ARG A 49 -19.85 -3.78 8.38
N SER A 50 -18.65 -4.35 8.41
CA SER A 50 -18.26 -5.44 9.32
C SER A 50 -16.97 -5.20 10.09
N TYR A 51 -16.16 -4.23 9.66
CA TYR A 51 -14.88 -3.86 10.26
C TYR A 51 -14.85 -2.38 10.61
N ARG A 52 -14.05 -2.04 11.60
CA ARG A 52 -13.62 -0.67 11.83
C ARG A 52 -12.43 -0.39 10.92
N VAL A 53 -12.66 0.28 9.81
CA VAL A 53 -11.69 0.51 8.75
C VAL A 53 -10.89 1.76 9.04
N LEU A 54 -9.57 1.63 9.15
CA LEU A 54 -8.62 2.74 9.22
C LEU A 54 -7.90 2.86 7.88
N ARG A 55 -7.96 4.04 7.30
CA ARG A 55 -7.13 4.46 6.15
C ARG A 55 -6.35 5.68 6.55
N TYR A 56 -5.09 5.77 6.12
CA TYR A 56 -4.26 6.94 6.40
C TYR A 56 -3.45 7.31 5.16
N ASP A 57 -3.25 8.59 4.95
CA ASP A 57 -2.27 9.06 3.97
C ASP A 57 -0.88 8.79 4.53
N GLN A 58 -0.07 8.02 3.82
CA GLN A 58 1.31 7.77 4.25
C GLN A 58 2.12 9.07 4.29
N ARG A 59 3.21 9.08 5.04
CA ARG A 59 4.16 10.21 5.10
C ARG A 59 4.42 10.78 3.72
N GLY A 60 4.19 12.09 3.53
CA GLY A 60 4.42 12.78 2.27
C GLY A 60 3.36 12.56 1.20
N HIS A 61 2.20 12.01 1.53
CA HIS A 61 1.10 11.77 0.59
C HIS A 61 -0.19 12.42 1.06
N GLY A 62 -1.09 12.67 0.11
CA GLY A 62 -2.41 13.23 0.39
C GLY A 62 -2.34 14.49 1.24
N ARG A 63 -2.94 14.45 2.42
CA ARG A 63 -2.96 15.55 3.39
C ARG A 63 -1.94 15.39 4.54
N THR A 64 -1.20 14.29 4.56
CA THR A 64 -0.14 14.07 5.56
C THR A 64 1.08 14.92 5.28
N GLU A 65 1.72 15.45 6.32
CA GLU A 65 2.93 16.26 6.21
C GLU A 65 4.03 15.53 5.41
N ALA A 66 4.79 16.32 4.62
CA ALA A 66 5.86 15.85 3.72
C ALA A 66 7.22 16.43 4.11
N PRO A 67 7.85 15.99 5.21
CA PRO A 67 9.18 16.44 5.57
C PRO A 67 10.20 16.19 4.45
N ALA A 68 11.17 17.08 4.31
CA ALA A 68 12.25 16.88 3.36
C ALA A 68 13.18 15.74 3.79
N GLY A 69 13.78 15.06 2.82
CA GLY A 69 14.78 14.00 3.03
C GLY A 69 14.39 12.67 2.41
N ARG A 70 15.30 11.72 2.53
CA ARG A 70 15.08 10.33 2.11
C ARG A 70 14.49 9.58 3.30
N TYR A 71 13.42 8.83 3.08
CA TYR A 71 12.83 7.98 4.12
C TYR A 71 13.38 6.55 4.01
N SER A 72 13.10 5.76 5.03
CA SER A 72 13.38 4.32 5.06
C SER A 72 12.12 3.55 5.43
N PHE A 73 12.06 2.25 5.15
CA PHE A 73 10.96 1.44 5.67
C PHE A 73 10.90 1.42 7.19
N ALA A 74 12.02 1.52 7.90
CA ALA A 74 12.00 1.68 9.35
C ALA A 74 11.16 2.91 9.79
N THR A 75 11.26 4.02 9.05
CA THR A 75 10.42 5.21 9.28
C THR A 75 8.95 4.93 8.97
N LEU A 76 8.65 4.30 7.81
CA LEU A 76 7.26 4.04 7.39
C LEU A 76 6.56 3.01 8.29
N LEU A 77 7.29 2.04 8.83
CA LEU A 77 6.78 1.08 9.82
C LEU A 77 6.46 1.79 11.14
N ALA A 78 7.39 2.63 11.62
CA ALA A 78 7.17 3.44 12.82
C ALA A 78 5.98 4.39 12.67
N ASP A 79 5.78 4.97 11.47
CA ASP A 79 4.62 5.79 11.15
C ASP A 79 3.30 5.00 11.28
N ALA A 80 3.24 3.83 10.65
CA ALA A 80 2.04 2.99 10.70
C ALA A 80 1.68 2.59 12.14
N LEU A 81 2.66 2.17 12.92
CA LEU A 81 2.46 1.83 14.34
C LEU A 81 2.03 3.04 15.16
N ALA A 82 2.67 4.19 14.97
CA ALA A 82 2.34 5.42 15.69
C ALA A 82 0.93 5.95 15.34
N VAL A 83 0.49 5.82 14.08
CA VAL A 83 -0.88 6.14 13.67
C VAL A 83 -1.87 5.18 14.33
N MET A 84 -1.57 3.87 14.36
CA MET A 84 -2.40 2.90 15.08
C MET A 84 -2.49 3.23 16.57
N ASP A 85 -1.38 3.58 17.22
CA ASP A 85 -1.34 3.95 18.65
C ASP A 85 -2.16 5.20 18.93
N ALA A 86 -2.00 6.25 18.12
CA ALA A 86 -2.72 7.52 18.27
C ALA A 86 -4.25 7.35 18.13
N LEU A 87 -4.70 6.30 17.45
CA LEU A 87 -6.12 5.96 17.25
C LEU A 87 -6.61 4.83 18.17
N GLY A 88 -5.78 4.34 19.09
CA GLY A 88 -6.14 3.28 20.04
C GLY A 88 -6.25 1.89 19.39
N VAL A 89 -5.62 1.68 18.25
CA VAL A 89 -5.63 0.40 17.53
C VAL A 89 -4.53 -0.50 18.10
N ALA A 90 -4.84 -1.29 19.10
CA ALA A 90 -3.88 -2.21 19.72
C ALA A 90 -3.44 -3.32 18.76
N LYS A 91 -4.38 -3.84 17.95
CA LYS A 91 -4.17 -4.93 16.99
C LYS A 91 -5.15 -4.82 15.82
N ALA A 92 -4.72 -5.19 14.62
CA ALA A 92 -5.55 -5.08 13.42
C ALA A 92 -5.23 -6.14 12.36
N HIS A 93 -6.17 -6.39 11.44
CA HIS A 93 -5.82 -6.87 10.10
C HIS A 93 -5.15 -5.73 9.34
N PHE A 94 -4.10 -6.01 8.58
CA PHE A 94 -3.36 -4.99 7.84
C PHE A 94 -3.23 -5.36 6.37
N CYS A 95 -3.78 -4.53 5.51
CA CYS A 95 -3.75 -4.68 4.06
C CYS A 95 -2.94 -3.54 3.44
N GLY A 96 -1.91 -3.87 2.69
CA GLY A 96 -1.10 -2.88 1.99
C GLY A 96 -0.86 -3.23 0.53
N LEU A 97 -0.81 -2.20 -0.32
CA LEU A 97 -0.54 -2.35 -1.75
C LEU A 97 0.76 -1.63 -2.11
N SER A 98 1.65 -2.31 -2.85
CA SER A 98 2.94 -1.78 -3.30
C SER A 98 3.79 -1.30 -2.12
N MET A 99 4.06 -0.02 -1.96
CA MET A 99 4.73 0.55 -0.78
C MET A 99 4.02 0.15 0.52
N GLY A 100 2.69 0.17 0.54
CA GLY A 100 1.89 -0.33 1.65
C GLY A 100 2.04 -1.84 1.87
N GLY A 101 2.21 -2.61 0.79
CA GLY A 101 2.49 -4.05 0.84
C GLY A 101 3.85 -4.35 1.48
N ALA A 102 4.89 -3.60 1.10
CA ALA A 102 6.20 -3.68 1.74
C ALA A 102 6.14 -3.24 3.22
N THR A 103 5.31 -2.23 3.54
CA THR A 103 5.02 -1.86 4.94
C THR A 103 4.37 -3.02 5.69
N ALA A 104 3.37 -3.69 5.10
CA ALA A 104 2.70 -4.85 5.71
C ALA A 104 3.68 -6.00 5.99
N MET A 105 4.59 -6.31 5.06
CA MET A 105 5.65 -7.32 5.25
C MET A 105 6.59 -6.94 6.38
N GLY A 106 7.08 -5.70 6.40
CA GLY A 106 7.96 -5.23 7.47
C GLY A 106 7.28 -5.26 8.85
N LEU A 107 6.01 -4.90 8.94
CA LEU A 107 5.23 -5.00 10.18
C LEU A 107 5.03 -6.45 10.62
N ALA A 108 4.77 -7.38 9.68
CA ALA A 108 4.61 -8.79 9.98
C ALA A 108 5.87 -9.41 10.57
N GLN A 109 7.03 -8.90 10.19
CA GLN A 109 8.32 -9.30 10.74
C GLN A 109 8.62 -8.63 12.10
N GLN A 110 8.48 -7.29 12.17
CA GLN A 110 9.02 -6.51 13.30
C GLN A 110 8.01 -6.34 14.45
N ALA A 111 6.72 -6.38 14.15
CA ALA A 111 5.65 -6.16 15.12
C ALA A 111 4.48 -7.17 14.97
N PRO A 112 4.74 -8.49 14.90
CA PRO A 112 3.68 -9.48 14.64
C PRO A 112 2.58 -9.47 15.71
N ALA A 113 2.86 -9.06 16.94
CA ALA A 113 1.86 -8.94 18.01
C ALA A 113 0.78 -7.88 17.71
N ARG A 114 1.08 -6.91 16.85
CA ARG A 114 0.15 -5.84 16.44
C ARG A 114 -0.77 -6.23 15.28
N LEU A 115 -0.59 -7.44 14.73
CA LEU A 115 -1.29 -7.91 13.53
C LEU A 115 -2.09 -9.18 13.81
N ASP A 116 -3.31 -9.24 13.28
CA ASP A 116 -4.11 -10.47 13.23
C ASP A 116 -3.84 -11.24 11.93
N ARG A 117 -4.15 -10.64 10.80
CA ARG A 117 -3.92 -11.16 9.44
C ARG A 117 -3.23 -10.10 8.61
N VAL A 118 -2.41 -10.52 7.66
CA VAL A 118 -1.63 -9.62 6.80
C VAL A 118 -2.01 -9.87 5.35
N ILE A 119 -2.32 -8.81 4.63
CA ILE A 119 -2.60 -8.86 3.20
C ILE A 119 -1.55 -8.00 2.49
N VAL A 120 -0.78 -8.63 1.63
CA VAL A 120 0.33 -8.04 0.88
C VAL A 120 -0.05 -8.03 -0.59
N CYS A 121 -0.18 -6.84 -1.18
CA CYS A 121 -0.65 -6.70 -2.55
C CYS A 121 0.41 -6.04 -3.44
N ASP A 122 0.61 -6.59 -4.63
CA ASP A 122 1.37 -6.00 -5.74
C ASP A 122 2.77 -5.46 -5.34
N THR A 123 3.54 -6.25 -4.59
CA THR A 123 4.88 -5.86 -4.15
C THR A 123 5.84 -7.05 -4.04
N PRO A 124 7.08 -6.94 -4.55
CA PRO A 124 8.13 -7.91 -4.25
C PRO A 124 8.65 -7.73 -2.81
N CYS A 125 9.33 -8.75 -2.27
CA CYS A 125 9.96 -8.68 -0.95
C CYS A 125 11.23 -7.83 -0.90
N ALA A 126 11.80 -7.48 -2.04
CA ALA A 126 13.05 -6.69 -2.07
C ALA A 126 13.17 -5.87 -3.35
N SER A 127 13.88 -4.77 -3.27
CA SER A 127 14.38 -4.03 -4.43
C SER A 127 15.53 -4.79 -5.09
N THR A 128 15.63 -4.69 -6.41
CA THR A 128 16.80 -5.13 -7.18
C THR A 128 17.69 -3.94 -7.50
N PRO A 129 18.99 -4.14 -7.84
CA PRO A 129 19.84 -3.02 -8.29
C PRO A 129 19.23 -2.23 -9.46
N ALA A 130 18.56 -2.91 -10.40
CA ALA A 130 17.88 -2.28 -11.52
C ALA A 130 16.67 -1.45 -11.07
N SER A 131 15.85 -1.95 -10.15
CA SER A 131 14.73 -1.19 -9.61
C SER A 131 15.20 -0.01 -8.76
N ALA A 132 16.26 -0.17 -7.97
CA ALA A 132 16.85 0.91 -7.20
C ALA A 132 17.32 2.06 -8.11
N GLN A 133 18.01 1.73 -9.21
CA GLN A 133 18.43 2.73 -10.20
C GLN A 133 17.21 3.45 -10.83
N GLN A 134 16.16 2.72 -11.19
CA GLN A 134 14.94 3.33 -11.74
C GLN A 134 14.27 4.29 -10.73
N TRP A 135 14.33 3.98 -9.43
CA TRP A 135 13.83 4.89 -8.40
C TRP A 135 14.67 6.17 -8.31
N GLU A 136 16.01 6.06 -8.37
CA GLU A 136 16.89 7.25 -8.40
C GLU A 136 16.63 8.14 -9.62
N GLU A 137 16.46 7.56 -10.79
CA GLU A 137 16.12 8.32 -12.02
C GLU A 137 14.80 9.10 -11.85
N ARG A 138 13.78 8.48 -11.27
CA ARG A 138 12.49 9.13 -10.99
C ARG A 138 12.60 10.21 -9.91
N ILE A 139 13.42 9.98 -8.88
CA ILE A 139 13.73 10.99 -7.86
C ILE A 139 14.34 12.22 -8.52
N VAL A 140 15.31 12.05 -9.42
CA VAL A 140 15.94 13.16 -10.15
C VAL A 140 14.91 13.92 -11.00
N VAL A 141 14.00 13.23 -11.68
CA VAL A 141 12.91 13.87 -12.45
C VAL A 141 12.01 14.68 -11.53
N ALA A 142 11.54 14.09 -10.42
CA ALA A 142 10.66 14.76 -9.46
C ALA A 142 11.31 16.02 -8.88
N GLN A 143 12.58 15.94 -8.50
CA GLN A 143 13.33 17.08 -7.95
C GLN A 143 13.53 18.23 -8.94
N LYS A 144 13.78 17.91 -10.22
CA LYS A 144 14.05 18.92 -11.25
C LYS A 144 12.81 19.49 -11.91
N GLN A 145 11.76 18.70 -12.05
CA GLN A 145 10.61 19.02 -12.91
C GLN A 145 9.25 18.87 -12.20
N GLY A 146 9.24 18.44 -10.93
CA GLY A 146 8.00 18.14 -10.19
C GLY A 146 7.37 16.81 -10.61
N MET A 147 6.13 16.59 -10.19
CA MET A 147 5.43 15.33 -10.38
C MET A 147 4.78 15.17 -11.77
N ALA A 148 4.52 16.26 -12.48
CA ALA A 148 3.80 16.24 -13.75
C ALA A 148 4.40 15.28 -14.81
N PRO A 149 5.73 15.25 -15.05
CA PRO A 149 6.34 14.33 -16.01
C PRO A 149 6.24 12.85 -15.62
N LEU A 150 5.98 12.56 -14.35
CA LEU A 150 5.88 11.20 -13.83
C LEU A 150 4.44 10.61 -13.94
N VAL A 151 3.43 11.42 -14.24
CA VAL A 151 2.02 10.99 -14.24
C VAL A 151 1.78 9.89 -15.27
N GLU A 152 1.91 10.19 -16.54
CA GLU A 152 1.57 9.24 -17.62
C GLU A 152 2.50 8.01 -17.66
N PRO A 153 3.85 8.15 -17.46
CA PRO A 153 4.69 6.96 -17.34
C PRO A 153 4.33 6.03 -16.18
N THR A 154 3.85 6.60 -15.06
CA THR A 154 3.40 5.80 -13.91
C THR A 154 2.07 5.10 -14.21
N VAL A 155 1.10 5.82 -14.76
CA VAL A 155 -0.20 5.27 -15.16
C VAL A 155 -0.03 4.17 -16.21
N GLY A 156 0.80 4.39 -17.24
CA GLY A 156 1.09 3.39 -18.28
C GLY A 156 1.77 2.12 -17.77
N ARG A 157 2.50 2.20 -16.66
CA ARG A 157 3.11 1.04 -16.01
C ARG A 157 2.14 0.32 -15.09
N TRP A 158 1.22 1.06 -14.44
CA TRP A 158 0.33 0.50 -13.42
C TRP A 158 -0.91 -0.18 -13.99
N PHE A 159 -1.35 0.23 -15.16
CA PHE A 159 -2.60 -0.26 -15.74
C PHE A 159 -2.38 -0.94 -17.09
N PRO A 160 -3.04 -2.07 -17.33
CA PRO A 160 -2.96 -2.76 -18.62
C PRO A 160 -3.48 -1.91 -19.78
N PRO A 161 -3.04 -2.16 -21.02
CA PRO A 161 -3.51 -1.43 -22.20
C PRO A 161 -5.04 -1.42 -22.34
N GLU A 162 -5.72 -2.50 -21.97
CA GLU A 162 -7.17 -2.64 -22.03
C GLU A 162 -7.86 -1.67 -21.04
N THR A 163 -7.33 -1.55 -19.82
CA THR A 163 -7.82 -0.59 -18.84
C THR A 163 -7.57 0.84 -19.32
N LEU A 164 -6.39 1.12 -19.89
CA LEU A 164 -6.08 2.45 -20.43
C LEU A 164 -7.01 2.82 -21.59
N ALA A 165 -7.33 1.87 -22.48
CA ALA A 165 -8.22 2.10 -23.61
C ALA A 165 -9.67 2.39 -23.21
N THR A 166 -10.18 1.74 -22.17
CA THR A 166 -11.53 1.97 -21.66
C THR A 166 -11.62 3.22 -20.78
N ASN A 167 -10.49 3.73 -20.31
CA ASN A 167 -10.34 4.94 -19.50
C ASN A 167 -11.38 5.06 -18.36
N PRO A 168 -11.48 4.09 -17.45
CA PRO A 168 -12.47 4.12 -16.38
C PRO A 168 -12.20 5.29 -15.41
N PRO A 169 -13.22 5.72 -14.63
CA PRO A 169 -13.13 6.91 -13.77
C PRO A 169 -11.97 6.91 -12.76
N HIS A 170 -11.55 5.73 -12.31
CA HIS A 170 -10.43 5.61 -11.36
C HIS A 170 -9.10 6.05 -11.98
N LEU A 171 -8.89 5.97 -13.30
CA LEU A 171 -7.66 6.47 -13.94
C LEU A 171 -7.49 7.98 -13.77
N ALA A 172 -8.57 8.75 -13.95
CA ALA A 172 -8.54 10.19 -13.71
C ALA A 172 -8.22 10.52 -12.25
N LYS A 173 -8.75 9.71 -11.32
CA LYS A 173 -8.46 9.84 -9.88
C LYS A 173 -6.98 9.56 -9.59
N ILE A 174 -6.42 8.48 -10.12
CA ILE A 174 -5.00 8.12 -9.96
C ILE A 174 -4.08 9.18 -10.56
N ARG A 175 -4.37 9.69 -11.77
CA ARG A 175 -3.59 10.79 -12.35
C ARG A 175 -3.53 12.02 -11.43
N ARG A 176 -4.67 12.40 -10.83
CA ARG A 176 -4.71 13.52 -9.88
C ARG A 176 -3.89 13.24 -8.62
N MET A 177 -3.96 12.03 -8.06
CA MET A 177 -3.17 11.64 -6.89
C MET A 177 -1.66 11.75 -7.17
N ILE A 178 -1.20 11.18 -8.29
CA ILE A 178 0.21 11.25 -8.68
C ILE A 178 0.65 12.70 -8.85
N ALA A 179 -0.13 13.50 -9.59
CA ALA A 179 0.19 14.91 -9.84
C ALA A 179 0.22 15.76 -8.57
N ALA A 180 -0.65 15.45 -7.59
CA ALA A 180 -0.79 16.19 -6.33
C ALA A 180 0.20 15.73 -5.24
N THR A 181 0.91 14.62 -5.45
CA THR A 181 1.87 14.12 -4.45
C THR A 181 2.99 15.14 -4.23
N PRO A 182 3.26 15.57 -2.99
CA PRO A 182 4.38 16.45 -2.69
C PRO A 182 5.72 15.84 -3.14
N VAL A 183 6.58 16.63 -3.81
CA VAL A 183 7.89 16.17 -4.30
C VAL A 183 8.73 15.57 -3.16
N ASN A 184 8.77 16.22 -1.99
CA ASN A 184 9.48 15.68 -0.83
C ASN A 184 8.96 14.30 -0.40
N GLY A 185 7.65 14.10 -0.42
CA GLY A 185 7.02 12.82 -0.10
C GLY A 185 7.38 11.74 -1.10
N PHE A 186 7.28 12.06 -2.40
CA PHE A 186 7.69 11.14 -3.46
C PHE A 186 9.17 10.75 -3.34
N VAL A 187 10.06 11.73 -3.20
CA VAL A 187 11.52 11.52 -3.06
C VAL A 187 11.82 10.63 -1.85
N GLY A 188 11.25 10.98 -0.69
CA GLY A 188 11.48 10.23 0.52
C GLY A 188 11.05 8.76 0.42
N CYS A 189 9.84 8.51 -0.06
CA CYS A 189 9.28 7.17 -0.18
C CYS A 189 9.89 6.35 -1.34
N ALA A 190 10.20 6.99 -2.48
CA ALA A 190 10.90 6.33 -3.58
C ALA A 190 12.30 5.84 -3.16
N ALA A 191 12.99 6.59 -2.32
CA ALA A 191 14.26 6.18 -1.72
C ALA A 191 14.08 4.92 -0.85
N ALA A 192 13.05 4.87 0.01
CA ALA A 192 12.74 3.69 0.80
C ALA A 192 12.47 2.46 -0.10
N LEU A 193 11.70 2.63 -1.19
CA LEU A 193 11.43 1.54 -2.15
C LEU A 193 12.69 1.07 -2.88
N GLY A 194 13.66 1.95 -3.12
CA GLY A 194 14.96 1.60 -3.71
C GLY A 194 15.83 0.73 -2.80
N ASP A 195 15.62 0.78 -1.49
CA ASP A 195 16.52 0.19 -0.48
C ASP A 195 15.90 -0.96 0.34
N HIS A 196 14.64 -1.34 0.10
CA HIS A 196 14.01 -2.37 0.92
C HIS A 196 14.50 -3.79 0.59
N ASP A 197 14.65 -4.62 1.63
CA ASP A 197 14.96 -6.03 1.52
C ASP A 197 14.39 -6.83 2.70
N TYR A 198 13.39 -7.63 2.41
CA TYR A 198 12.74 -8.54 3.36
C TYR A 198 12.96 -10.02 3.03
N ARG A 199 13.86 -10.35 2.07
CA ARG A 199 14.08 -11.74 1.62
C ARG A 199 14.38 -12.71 2.76
N SER A 200 15.26 -12.31 3.68
CA SER A 200 15.63 -13.15 4.84
C SER A 200 14.50 -13.29 5.86
N ALA A 201 13.45 -12.50 5.74
CA ALA A 201 12.37 -12.41 6.72
C ALA A 201 11.09 -13.11 6.29
N VAL A 202 10.90 -13.36 5.00
CA VAL A 202 9.63 -13.94 4.49
C VAL A 202 9.27 -15.21 5.25
N ALA A 203 10.18 -16.18 5.33
CA ALA A 203 9.95 -17.47 6.00
C ALA A 203 9.72 -17.37 7.52
N SER A 204 10.08 -16.26 8.14
CA SER A 204 9.95 -16.05 9.59
C SER A 204 8.64 -15.42 10.02
N VAL A 205 7.78 -15.02 9.07
CA VAL A 205 6.46 -14.43 9.37
C VAL A 205 5.56 -15.49 10.00
N THR A 206 5.01 -15.17 11.17
CA THR A 206 4.17 -16.09 11.95
C THR A 206 2.68 -15.82 11.86
N ARG A 207 2.30 -14.72 11.23
CA ARG A 207 0.88 -14.36 11.03
C ARG A 207 0.34 -14.96 9.74
N PRO A 208 -0.96 -15.27 9.68
CA PRO A 208 -1.57 -15.66 8.41
C PRO A 208 -1.38 -14.56 7.37
N VAL A 209 -0.89 -14.93 6.18
CA VAL A 209 -0.62 -14.00 5.07
C VAL A 209 -1.42 -14.40 3.83
N LEU A 210 -2.05 -13.39 3.20
CA LEU A 210 -2.59 -13.46 1.85
C LEU A 210 -1.73 -12.57 0.94
N PHE A 211 -1.19 -13.15 -0.11
CA PHE A 211 -0.56 -12.44 -1.21
C PHE A 211 -1.57 -12.24 -2.33
N ILE A 212 -1.68 -11.00 -2.84
CA ILE A 212 -2.52 -10.66 -4.00
C ILE A 212 -1.65 -9.97 -5.05
N ALA A 213 -1.76 -10.39 -6.31
CA ALA A 213 -1.06 -9.72 -7.41
C ALA A 213 -1.99 -9.56 -8.62
N GLY A 214 -1.90 -8.42 -9.28
CA GLY A 214 -2.51 -8.25 -10.61
C GLY A 214 -1.80 -9.10 -11.66
N GLU A 215 -2.54 -9.87 -12.45
CA GLU A 215 -1.99 -10.76 -13.49
C GLU A 215 -1.05 -10.02 -14.45
N LYS A 216 -1.33 -8.76 -14.74
CA LYS A 216 -0.61 -7.92 -15.70
C LYS A 216 0.44 -6.99 -15.05
N ASP A 217 0.76 -7.17 -13.77
CA ASP A 217 1.76 -6.35 -13.05
C ASP A 217 3.21 -6.83 -13.31
N GLY A 218 3.59 -6.97 -14.55
CA GLY A 218 4.95 -7.28 -14.97
C GLY A 218 5.52 -8.54 -14.31
N THR A 219 6.61 -8.40 -13.54
CA THR A 219 7.27 -9.51 -12.84
C THR A 219 6.75 -9.74 -11.43
N THR A 220 5.87 -8.88 -10.92
CA THR A 220 5.35 -8.92 -9.54
C THR A 220 4.61 -10.21 -9.22
N PRO A 221 3.72 -10.76 -10.09
CA PRO A 221 3.05 -12.02 -9.79
C PRO A 221 4.01 -13.19 -9.54
N ALA A 222 5.06 -13.30 -10.36
CA ALA A 222 6.07 -14.35 -10.19
C ALA A 222 6.85 -14.20 -8.88
N ALA A 223 7.26 -12.97 -8.53
CA ALA A 223 7.94 -12.68 -7.28
C ALA A 223 7.05 -13.00 -6.06
N MET A 224 5.77 -12.66 -6.12
CA MET A 224 4.84 -12.92 -5.02
C MET A 224 4.49 -14.41 -4.88
N ARG A 225 4.43 -15.18 -5.98
CA ARG A 225 4.31 -16.65 -5.91
C ARG A 225 5.54 -17.29 -5.26
N GLN A 226 6.74 -16.76 -5.54
CA GLN A 226 7.95 -17.21 -4.86
C GLN A 226 7.85 -16.94 -3.35
N MET A 227 7.47 -15.73 -2.92
CA MET A 227 7.26 -15.40 -1.51
C MET A 227 6.26 -16.36 -0.85
N GLN A 228 5.15 -16.66 -1.54
CA GLN A 228 4.15 -17.59 -1.06
C GLN A 228 4.73 -19.01 -0.87
N GLY A 229 5.57 -19.46 -1.79
CA GLY A 229 6.25 -20.76 -1.69
C GLY A 229 7.25 -20.85 -0.51
N GLU A 230 7.81 -19.72 -0.10
CA GLU A 230 8.74 -19.62 1.04
C GLU A 230 8.03 -19.49 2.39
N LEU A 231 6.75 -19.09 2.41
CA LEU A 231 5.96 -18.87 3.65
C LEU A 231 4.89 -19.93 3.82
N ALA A 232 5.15 -20.93 4.62
CA ALA A 232 4.22 -22.02 4.89
C ALA A 232 2.87 -21.50 5.45
N GLY A 233 1.77 -22.05 4.91
CA GLY A 233 0.40 -21.69 5.31
C GLY A 233 -0.12 -20.35 4.74
N SER A 234 0.70 -19.62 3.98
CA SER A 234 0.23 -18.44 3.26
C SER A 234 -0.64 -18.81 2.05
N ARG A 235 -1.46 -17.86 1.60
CA ARG A 235 -2.32 -18.00 0.43
C ARG A 235 -1.86 -17.03 -0.67
N TYR A 236 -2.12 -17.37 -1.91
CA TYR A 236 -1.90 -16.50 -3.07
C TYR A 236 -3.16 -16.43 -3.93
N VAL A 237 -3.53 -15.23 -4.34
CA VAL A 237 -4.61 -14.97 -5.28
C VAL A 237 -4.11 -14.03 -6.37
N GLU A 238 -4.35 -14.40 -7.62
CA GLU A 238 -4.07 -13.55 -8.77
C GLU A 238 -5.35 -12.87 -9.24
N MET A 239 -5.28 -11.57 -9.53
CA MET A 239 -6.39 -10.79 -10.04
C MET A 239 -6.37 -10.78 -11.57
N PRO A 240 -7.26 -11.54 -12.24
CA PRO A 240 -7.26 -11.64 -13.69
C PRO A 240 -7.44 -10.28 -14.36
N GLY A 241 -6.63 -9.99 -15.36
CA GLY A 241 -6.68 -8.77 -16.14
C GLY A 241 -6.24 -7.50 -15.40
N ALA A 242 -5.93 -7.56 -14.10
CA ALA A 242 -5.51 -6.41 -13.32
C ALA A 242 -4.01 -6.11 -13.49
N GLY A 243 -3.67 -4.82 -13.44
CA GLY A 243 -2.30 -4.32 -13.31
C GLY A 243 -1.88 -4.12 -11.85
N HIS A 244 -0.98 -3.15 -11.63
CA HIS A 244 -0.36 -2.85 -10.34
C HIS A 244 -1.34 -2.31 -9.28
N ILE A 245 -2.42 -1.66 -9.67
CA ILE A 245 -3.44 -1.16 -8.73
C ILE A 245 -4.65 -2.11 -8.77
N SER A 246 -4.38 -3.36 -8.40
CA SER A 246 -5.31 -4.48 -8.56
C SER A 246 -6.64 -4.29 -7.82
N ASN A 247 -6.63 -3.55 -6.71
CA ASN A 247 -7.82 -3.21 -5.92
C ASN A 247 -8.79 -2.26 -6.66
N LEU A 248 -8.31 -1.49 -7.64
CA LEU A 248 -9.14 -0.61 -8.47
C LEU A 248 -9.47 -1.22 -9.84
N ASP A 249 -8.58 -2.04 -10.39
CA ASP A 249 -8.84 -2.74 -11.64
C ASP A 249 -9.92 -3.82 -11.47
N GLN A 250 -9.91 -4.54 -10.34
CA GLN A 250 -10.82 -5.65 -10.05
C GLN A 250 -11.43 -5.55 -8.64
N PRO A 251 -12.16 -4.47 -8.31
CA PRO A 251 -12.59 -4.19 -6.94
C PRO A 251 -13.45 -5.30 -6.33
N ASP A 252 -14.35 -5.90 -7.10
CA ASP A 252 -15.23 -6.96 -6.59
C ASP A 252 -14.49 -8.27 -6.34
N LEU A 253 -13.54 -8.64 -7.23
CA LEU A 253 -12.69 -9.82 -7.03
C LEU A 253 -11.75 -9.62 -5.85
N PHE A 254 -11.17 -8.44 -5.75
CA PHE A 254 -10.30 -8.06 -4.65
C PHE A 254 -11.04 -8.14 -3.30
N ASN A 255 -12.24 -7.56 -3.22
CA ASN A 255 -13.06 -7.59 -2.02
C ASN A 255 -13.42 -9.04 -1.63
N ARG A 256 -13.80 -9.90 -2.59
CA ARG A 256 -14.06 -11.32 -2.32
C ARG A 256 -12.84 -12.05 -1.77
N ALA A 257 -11.67 -11.85 -2.34
CA ALA A 257 -10.44 -12.48 -1.86
C ALA A 257 -10.10 -12.08 -0.42
N LEU A 258 -10.32 -10.80 -0.08
CA LEU A 258 -10.17 -10.33 1.30
C LEU A 258 -11.22 -10.93 2.23
N ASP A 259 -12.51 -10.94 1.84
CA ASP A 259 -13.59 -11.55 2.63
C ASP A 259 -13.30 -13.01 2.98
N ASP A 260 -12.90 -13.81 1.98
CA ASP A 260 -12.58 -15.23 2.15
C ASP A 260 -11.39 -15.45 3.09
N PHE A 261 -10.42 -14.54 3.06
CA PHE A 261 -9.24 -14.63 3.91
C PHE A 261 -9.50 -14.10 5.33
N LEU A 262 -10.25 -13.03 5.47
CA LEU A 262 -10.50 -12.41 6.78
C LEU A 262 -11.45 -13.23 7.66
N ARG A 263 -12.34 -14.05 7.06
CA ARG A 263 -13.28 -14.93 7.76
C ARG A 263 -12.72 -16.33 8.08
N ALA A 264 -11.63 -16.74 7.42
CA ALA A 264 -11.02 -18.06 7.62
C ALA A 264 -10.23 -18.15 8.93
#